data_d1701bb0404d71352bd7d11f36cf32d8
#
_entry.id   d1701bb0404d71352bd7d11f36cf32d8
#
_cell.length_a   1.000
_cell.length_b   1.000
_cell.length_c   1.000
_cell.angle_alpha   90.00
_cell.angle_beta   90.00
_cell.angle_gamma   90.00
#
_symmetry.space_group_name_H-M   'P 1'
#
loop_
_entity.id
_entity.type
_entity.pdbx_description
1 polymer ?
#
loop_
_entity_poly.entity_id
_entity_poly.type
_entity_poly.pdbx_seq_one_letter_code
_entity_poly.pdbx_strand_id
1 'polypeptide(L)'
;MELISSQRCFNGEQRRYRLQSAQLKGSSTVGVFLPPSALKANAASVPALIWLSGLTCSDENFVQKAGAQRRAAELGLALITPDTSPRGEDVPSDPSGQWDFGVGAGFYVDADQEPWSEHYRMHSYVLEELPSRLCAELPLDRQRLGLSGHSMGGHGALVLGLRHPDCFESISAVAPICHPSQCPWGQKAFGYFFGTTPEAQARWRHWDAVALLEDGYHRKDQLLVDLGSADPFLQKQLRPEDLRSAAANHHQPLALLIHEGYDHSYFFVASVIDRHLDHHGRALGLLG
;
A
#
# COMPACT_ATOMS: atom_id res chain seq x y z
N MET A 1 -19.40 6.28 8.16
CA MET A 1 -18.99 6.37 6.75
C MET A 1 -20.24 6.47 5.86
N GLU A 2 -20.11 7.07 4.65
CA GLU A 2 -21.18 7.12 3.65
C GLU A 2 -20.96 6.02 2.60
N LEU A 3 -21.93 5.14 2.38
CA LEU A 3 -21.89 4.15 1.31
C LEU A 3 -22.20 4.83 -0.02
N ILE A 4 -21.25 4.86 -0.96
CA ILE A 4 -21.40 5.43 -2.30
C ILE A 4 -22.03 4.41 -3.25
N SER A 5 -21.52 3.17 -3.22
CA SER A 5 -21.99 2.09 -4.10
C SER A 5 -21.75 0.71 -3.49
N SER A 6 -22.54 -0.28 -3.91
CA SER A 6 -22.37 -1.69 -3.58
C SER A 6 -22.75 -2.55 -4.78
N GLN A 7 -21.86 -3.47 -5.15
CA GLN A 7 -22.06 -4.43 -6.24
C GLN A 7 -21.80 -5.85 -5.75
N ARG A 8 -22.63 -6.79 -6.16
CA ARG A 8 -22.40 -8.20 -5.86
C ARG A 8 -21.25 -8.76 -6.70
N CYS A 9 -20.29 -9.43 -6.05
CA CYS A 9 -19.09 -9.93 -6.70
C CYS A 9 -18.64 -11.23 -6.00
N PHE A 10 -18.54 -12.37 -6.74
CA PHE A 10 -18.15 -13.69 -6.22
C PHE A 10 -18.87 -14.10 -4.92
N ASN A 11 -20.19 -13.90 -4.87
CA ASN A 11 -21.05 -14.10 -3.71
C ASN A 11 -20.73 -13.21 -2.48
N GLY A 12 -19.72 -12.35 -2.58
CA GLY A 12 -19.42 -11.26 -1.68
C GLY A 12 -19.99 -9.94 -2.19
N GLU A 13 -19.54 -8.83 -1.62
CA GLU A 13 -19.90 -7.48 -2.03
C GLU A 13 -18.67 -6.59 -2.17
N GLN A 14 -18.53 -5.93 -3.32
CA GLN A 14 -17.61 -4.83 -3.51
C GLN A 14 -18.36 -3.53 -3.16
N ARG A 15 -17.92 -2.87 -2.11
CA ARG A 15 -18.47 -1.61 -1.63
C ARG A 15 -17.48 -0.47 -1.84
N ARG A 16 -18.00 0.74 -2.02
CA ARG A 16 -17.20 1.97 -2.04
C ARG A 16 -17.78 2.92 -1.02
N TYR A 17 -16.93 3.47 -0.18
CA TYR A 17 -17.30 4.39 0.87
C TYR A 17 -16.60 5.74 0.71
N ARG A 18 -17.28 6.80 1.18
CA ARG A 18 -16.68 8.10 1.47
C ARG A 18 -16.58 8.28 2.97
N LEU A 19 -15.44 8.78 3.42
CA LEU A 19 -15.23 9.10 4.82
C LEU A 19 -14.57 10.48 4.95
N GLN A 20 -14.90 11.20 6.01
CA GLN A 20 -14.19 12.42 6.39
C GLN A 20 -12.98 12.00 7.21
N SER A 21 -11.80 12.35 6.74
CA SER A 21 -10.54 12.02 7.38
C SER A 21 -10.02 13.20 8.20
N ALA A 22 -9.69 12.93 9.46
CA ALA A 22 -9.02 13.88 10.33
C ALA A 22 -7.54 14.03 9.95
N GLN A 23 -6.92 12.96 9.48
CA GLN A 23 -5.52 12.96 9.05
C GLN A 23 -5.32 13.74 7.74
N LEU A 24 -6.21 13.54 6.76
CA LEU A 24 -6.09 14.17 5.45
C LEU A 24 -6.80 15.53 5.37
N LYS A 25 -7.46 15.97 6.45
CA LYS A 25 -8.23 17.22 6.53
C LYS A 25 -9.25 17.40 5.40
N GLY A 26 -9.85 16.27 4.96
CA GLY A 26 -10.77 16.28 3.84
C GLY A 26 -11.51 14.95 3.66
N SER A 27 -12.23 14.86 2.55
CA SER A 27 -12.94 13.64 2.15
C SER A 27 -11.98 12.67 1.48
N SER A 28 -12.06 11.39 1.83
CA SER A 28 -11.33 10.30 1.17
C SER A 28 -12.30 9.20 0.74
N THR A 29 -11.95 8.47 -0.31
CA THR A 29 -12.69 7.30 -0.77
C THR A 29 -11.92 6.01 -0.49
N VAL A 30 -12.67 4.94 -0.23
CA VAL A 30 -12.10 3.61 -0.01
C VAL A 30 -13.00 2.53 -0.62
N GLY A 31 -12.41 1.64 -1.39
CA GLY A 31 -13.03 0.40 -1.82
C GLY A 31 -12.88 -0.68 -0.76
N VAL A 32 -13.96 -1.41 -0.48
CA VAL A 32 -13.94 -2.56 0.44
C VAL A 32 -14.65 -3.74 -0.20
N PHE A 33 -13.93 -4.84 -0.40
CA PHE A 33 -14.55 -6.12 -0.73
C PHE A 33 -14.80 -6.91 0.55
N LEU A 34 -16.06 -7.28 0.77
CA LEU A 34 -16.46 -8.17 1.85
C LEU A 34 -16.71 -9.57 1.30
N PRO A 35 -15.96 -10.60 1.74
CA PRO A 35 -16.16 -11.97 1.30
C PRO A 35 -17.51 -12.53 1.77
N PRO A 36 -18.01 -13.63 1.16
CA PRO A 36 -19.30 -14.24 1.54
C PRO A 36 -19.42 -14.56 3.04
N SER A 37 -18.31 -14.91 3.68
CA SER A 37 -18.25 -15.21 5.13
C SER A 37 -18.61 -13.99 5.99
N ALA A 38 -18.24 -12.79 5.56
CA ALA A 38 -18.50 -11.53 6.27
C ALA A 38 -19.97 -11.04 6.13
N LEU A 39 -20.73 -11.60 5.17
CA LEU A 39 -22.10 -11.16 4.89
C LEU A 39 -23.18 -12.04 5.56
N LYS A 40 -22.77 -13.07 6.31
CA LYS A 40 -23.70 -13.94 7.03
C LYS A 40 -24.30 -13.22 8.24
N ALA A 41 -25.53 -13.55 8.60
CA ALA A 41 -26.11 -13.09 9.85
C ALA A 41 -25.24 -13.56 11.03
N ASN A 42 -24.88 -12.65 11.92
CA ASN A 42 -23.96 -12.89 13.06
C ASN A 42 -22.56 -13.39 12.62
N ALA A 43 -22.05 -12.93 11.46
CA ALA A 43 -20.72 -13.27 11.03
C ALA A 43 -19.66 -12.83 12.08
N ALA A 44 -18.68 -13.70 12.30
CA ALA A 44 -17.45 -13.28 12.99
C ALA A 44 -16.66 -12.31 12.08
N SER A 45 -15.88 -11.43 12.70
CA SER A 45 -14.97 -10.55 11.95
C SER A 45 -13.97 -11.37 11.13
N VAL A 46 -13.73 -10.93 9.90
CA VAL A 46 -12.82 -11.59 8.95
C VAL A 46 -11.49 -10.83 8.85
N PRO A 47 -10.38 -11.52 8.56
CA PRO A 47 -9.11 -10.86 8.25
C PRO A 47 -9.23 -9.95 7.03
N ALA A 48 -8.36 -8.95 6.94
CA ALA A 48 -8.35 -8.04 5.82
C ALA A 48 -6.94 -7.79 5.27
N LEU A 49 -6.85 -7.60 3.95
CA LEU A 49 -5.67 -7.11 3.26
C LEU A 49 -5.91 -5.66 2.85
N ILE A 50 -5.04 -4.77 3.29
CA ILE A 50 -4.99 -3.40 2.79
C ILE A 50 -4.08 -3.39 1.56
N TRP A 51 -4.61 -2.91 0.44
CA TRP A 51 -3.86 -2.73 -0.80
C TRP A 51 -3.61 -1.26 -1.09
N LEU A 52 -2.35 -0.89 -1.23
CA LEU A 52 -1.90 0.45 -1.57
C LEU A 52 -1.60 0.53 -3.07
N SER A 53 -2.31 1.40 -3.78
CA SER A 53 -2.13 1.58 -5.23
C SER A 53 -0.95 2.49 -5.57
N GLY A 54 -0.48 2.41 -6.83
CA GLY A 54 0.65 3.19 -7.34
C GLY A 54 0.29 4.63 -7.73
N LEU A 55 1.26 5.33 -8.29
CA LEU A 55 1.12 6.70 -8.81
C LEU A 55 -0.06 6.83 -9.76
N THR A 56 -0.77 7.94 -9.69
CA THR A 56 -1.94 8.29 -10.50
C THR A 56 -3.19 7.44 -10.31
N CYS A 57 -3.13 6.42 -9.47
CA CYS A 57 -4.26 5.57 -9.14
C CYS A 57 -5.22 6.25 -8.13
N SER A 58 -6.36 5.61 -7.95
CA SER A 58 -7.34 5.88 -6.90
C SER A 58 -7.71 4.56 -6.18
N ASP A 59 -8.71 4.62 -5.32
CA ASP A 59 -9.31 3.45 -4.67
C ASP A 59 -9.89 2.41 -5.67
N GLU A 60 -10.15 2.79 -6.93
CA GLU A 60 -10.82 1.94 -7.91
C GLU A 60 -9.85 1.12 -8.79
N ASN A 61 -8.60 1.55 -8.99
CA ASN A 61 -7.72 0.89 -9.97
C ASN A 61 -7.49 -0.60 -9.66
N PHE A 62 -7.16 -0.93 -8.42
CA PHE A 62 -7.00 -2.32 -8.01
C PHE A 62 -8.31 -3.10 -8.07
N VAL A 63 -9.39 -2.50 -7.56
CA VAL A 63 -10.72 -3.11 -7.54
C VAL A 63 -11.16 -3.56 -8.92
N GLN A 64 -10.93 -2.74 -9.95
CA GLN A 64 -11.38 -2.98 -11.31
C GLN A 64 -10.43 -3.83 -12.16
N LYS A 65 -9.12 -3.84 -11.83
CA LYS A 65 -8.10 -4.36 -12.76
C LYS A 65 -7.32 -5.57 -12.24
N ALA A 66 -7.26 -5.79 -10.92
CA ALA A 66 -6.40 -6.84 -10.37
C ALA A 66 -7.03 -8.25 -10.37
N GLY A 67 -8.37 -8.35 -10.43
CA GLY A 67 -9.05 -9.66 -10.39
C GLY A 67 -9.01 -10.37 -9.03
N ALA A 68 -8.60 -9.68 -7.98
CA ALA A 68 -8.32 -10.22 -6.64
C ALA A 68 -9.55 -10.79 -5.89
N GLN A 69 -10.75 -10.31 -6.21
CA GLN A 69 -11.98 -10.60 -5.45
C GLN A 69 -12.35 -12.09 -5.47
N ARG A 70 -12.06 -12.82 -6.56
CA ARG A 70 -12.34 -14.27 -6.65
C ARG A 70 -11.56 -15.01 -5.57
N ARG A 71 -10.25 -14.85 -5.56
CA ARG A 71 -9.39 -15.55 -4.60
C ARG A 71 -9.65 -15.08 -3.16
N ALA A 72 -9.88 -13.80 -2.97
CA ALA A 72 -10.25 -13.24 -1.66
C ALA A 72 -11.57 -13.84 -1.12
N ALA A 73 -12.58 -14.03 -1.99
CA ALA A 73 -13.83 -14.70 -1.61
C ALA A 73 -13.62 -16.17 -1.18
N GLU A 74 -12.78 -16.91 -1.93
CA GLU A 74 -12.42 -18.30 -1.61
C GLU A 74 -11.70 -18.41 -0.26
N LEU A 75 -10.81 -17.48 0.03
CA LEU A 75 -10.08 -17.42 1.30
C LEU A 75 -10.92 -16.93 2.47
N GLY A 76 -12.00 -16.19 2.24
CA GLY A 76 -12.71 -15.48 3.29
C GLY A 76 -11.97 -14.21 3.76
N LEU A 77 -11.17 -13.61 2.89
CA LEU A 77 -10.34 -12.43 3.12
C LEU A 77 -11.06 -11.17 2.61
N ALA A 78 -11.17 -10.14 3.43
CA ALA A 78 -11.62 -8.83 2.97
C ALA A 78 -10.47 -8.07 2.29
N LEU A 79 -10.81 -7.20 1.31
CA LEU A 79 -9.85 -6.31 0.67
C LEU A 79 -10.21 -4.87 0.96
N ILE A 80 -9.23 -4.04 1.31
CA ILE A 80 -9.38 -2.62 1.60
C ILE A 80 -8.46 -1.84 0.66
N THR A 81 -9.01 -0.93 -0.12
CA THR A 81 -8.28 -0.17 -1.14
C THR A 81 -8.50 1.33 -0.95
N PRO A 82 -7.68 2.01 -0.15
CA PRO A 82 -7.77 3.46 0.00
C PRO A 82 -7.33 4.20 -1.26
N ASP A 83 -7.71 5.48 -1.36
CA ASP A 83 -7.15 6.39 -2.34
C ASP A 83 -5.63 6.59 -2.09
N THR A 84 -4.92 7.08 -3.08
CA THR A 84 -3.45 7.19 -3.10
C THR A 84 -2.92 8.53 -2.58
N SER A 85 -3.81 9.47 -2.31
CA SER A 85 -3.49 10.80 -1.76
C SER A 85 -4.73 11.45 -1.16
N PRO A 86 -4.59 12.54 -0.41
CA PRO A 86 -5.68 13.48 -0.20
C PRO A 86 -6.16 14.04 -1.55
N ARG A 87 -7.45 14.43 -1.62
CA ARG A 87 -8.05 15.09 -2.79
C ARG A 87 -9.00 16.20 -2.32
N GLY A 88 -9.09 17.27 -3.11
CA GLY A 88 -9.93 18.42 -2.85
C GLY A 88 -9.39 19.67 -3.54
N GLU A 89 -10.20 20.72 -3.61
CA GLU A 89 -9.81 21.99 -4.24
C GLU A 89 -8.68 22.67 -3.46
N ASP A 90 -8.66 22.51 -2.13
CA ASP A 90 -7.66 23.11 -1.24
C ASP A 90 -6.41 22.24 -1.05
N VAL A 91 -6.36 21.04 -1.64
CA VAL A 91 -5.21 20.12 -1.51
C VAL A 91 -4.10 20.56 -2.47
N PRO A 92 -2.92 20.96 -1.96
CA PRO A 92 -1.81 21.35 -2.81
C PRO A 92 -1.32 20.17 -3.67
N SER A 93 -0.93 20.45 -4.90
CA SER A 93 -0.40 19.46 -5.84
C SER A 93 0.97 19.91 -6.35
N ASP A 94 1.52 19.23 -7.37
CA ASP A 94 2.79 19.60 -7.97
C ASP A 94 2.76 21.03 -8.50
N PRO A 95 3.64 21.94 -8.04
CA PRO A 95 3.71 23.32 -8.54
C PRO A 95 4.00 23.41 -10.04
N SER A 96 4.63 22.38 -10.62
CA SER A 96 4.92 22.28 -12.06
C SER A 96 3.84 21.54 -12.85
N GLY A 97 2.76 21.09 -12.19
CA GLY A 97 1.65 20.36 -12.82
C GLY A 97 2.00 18.96 -13.31
N GLN A 98 3.07 18.34 -12.80
CA GLN A 98 3.44 16.99 -13.17
C GLN A 98 2.63 15.94 -12.36
N TRP A 99 2.44 14.78 -12.94
CA TRP A 99 1.63 13.70 -12.37
C TRP A 99 2.31 12.86 -11.28
N ASP A 100 3.61 12.97 -11.14
CA ASP A 100 4.45 12.13 -10.28
C ASP A 100 4.63 12.68 -8.85
N PHE A 101 3.87 13.73 -8.49
CA PHE A 101 3.86 14.32 -7.16
C PHE A 101 2.50 14.95 -6.82
N GLY A 102 2.13 14.93 -5.55
CA GLY A 102 0.91 15.57 -5.05
C GLY A 102 -0.33 14.70 -5.20
N VAL A 103 -1.39 15.22 -5.82
CA VAL A 103 -2.66 14.50 -5.99
C VAL A 103 -2.48 13.24 -6.82
N GLY A 104 -2.87 12.08 -6.26
CA GLY A 104 -2.59 10.76 -6.84
C GLY A 104 -1.17 10.23 -6.59
N ALA A 105 -0.35 10.95 -5.80
CA ALA A 105 1.06 10.66 -5.59
C ALA A 105 1.52 11.01 -4.16
N GLY A 106 0.77 10.53 -3.14
CA GLY A 106 1.02 10.85 -1.72
C GLY A 106 2.14 10.05 -1.06
N PHE A 107 2.78 9.12 -1.75
CA PHE A 107 3.91 8.28 -1.29
C PHE A 107 3.70 7.58 0.06
N TYR A 108 2.50 7.58 0.62
CA TYR A 108 2.16 6.96 1.90
C TYR A 108 3.07 7.39 3.06
N VAL A 109 3.45 8.66 3.06
CA VAL A 109 4.25 9.34 4.07
C VAL A 109 3.42 10.37 4.84
N ASP A 110 3.99 10.91 5.93
CA ASP A 110 3.46 12.10 6.60
C ASP A 110 4.41 13.27 6.34
N ALA A 111 3.99 14.19 5.48
CA ALA A 111 4.77 15.38 5.14
C ALA A 111 4.96 16.32 6.35
N ASP A 112 6.11 16.97 6.43
CA ASP A 112 6.43 17.96 7.47
C ASP A 112 6.67 19.39 6.93
N GLN A 113 6.61 19.56 5.60
CA GLN A 113 6.79 20.87 4.96
C GLN A 113 5.47 21.46 4.49
N GLU A 114 5.28 22.75 4.74
CA GLU A 114 4.18 23.52 4.18
C GLU A 114 4.35 23.66 2.63
N PRO A 115 3.25 23.63 1.87
CA PRO A 115 1.85 23.53 2.31
C PRO A 115 1.34 22.07 2.42
N TRP A 116 2.21 21.06 2.24
CA TRP A 116 1.78 19.66 2.16
C TRP A 116 1.51 19.03 3.53
N SER A 117 2.15 19.49 4.60
CA SER A 117 2.05 18.93 5.96
C SER A 117 0.62 18.87 6.50
N GLU A 118 -0.26 19.76 6.05
CA GLU A 118 -1.66 19.80 6.47
C GLU A 118 -2.47 18.59 5.96
N HIS A 119 -2.25 18.19 4.71
CA HIS A 119 -3.09 17.19 4.03
C HIS A 119 -2.39 15.86 3.77
N TYR A 120 -1.07 15.86 3.51
CA TYR A 120 -0.34 14.65 3.12
C TYR A 120 0.15 13.88 4.34
N ARG A 121 -0.80 13.23 5.03
CA ARG A 121 -0.57 12.38 6.20
C ARG A 121 -1.05 10.95 5.92
N MET A 122 -0.65 10.43 4.75
CA MET A 122 -1.10 9.15 4.25
C MET A 122 -0.61 7.97 5.10
N HIS A 123 0.57 8.08 5.73
CA HIS A 123 1.09 7.07 6.66
C HIS A 123 0.17 6.94 7.87
N SER A 124 -0.11 8.03 8.60
CA SER A 124 -1.02 8.03 9.76
C SER A 124 -2.44 7.63 9.37
N TYR A 125 -2.90 8.04 8.19
CA TYR A 125 -4.20 7.64 7.67
C TYR A 125 -4.33 6.12 7.49
N VAL A 126 -3.36 5.49 6.81
CA VAL A 126 -3.38 4.04 6.54
C VAL A 126 -3.11 3.22 7.80
N LEU A 127 -2.22 3.67 8.67
CA LEU A 127 -1.82 2.95 9.87
C LEU A 127 -2.92 2.96 10.95
N GLU A 128 -3.52 4.10 11.19
CA GLU A 128 -4.35 4.35 12.37
C GLU A 128 -5.81 4.60 12.02
N GLU A 129 -6.09 5.63 11.22
CA GLU A 129 -7.46 6.12 11.02
C GLU A 129 -8.30 5.15 10.21
N LEU A 130 -7.80 4.71 9.06
CA LEU A 130 -8.53 3.85 8.12
C LEU A 130 -8.94 2.51 8.76
N PRO A 131 -8.03 1.71 9.36
CA PRO A 131 -8.40 0.45 9.99
C PRO A 131 -9.35 0.66 11.17
N SER A 132 -9.14 1.70 11.98
CA SER A 132 -10.01 2.00 13.12
C SER A 132 -11.45 2.30 12.70
N ARG A 133 -11.61 3.11 11.65
CA ARG A 133 -12.94 3.49 11.12
C ARG A 133 -13.66 2.30 10.47
N LEU A 134 -12.93 1.53 9.66
CA LEU A 134 -13.52 0.38 8.95
C LEU A 134 -13.90 -0.75 9.90
N CYS A 135 -13.06 -1.11 10.87
CA CYS A 135 -13.34 -2.17 11.81
C CYS A 135 -14.46 -1.80 12.82
N ALA A 136 -14.72 -0.51 13.04
CA ALA A 136 -15.84 -0.06 13.88
C ALA A 136 -17.21 -0.25 13.22
N GLU A 137 -17.29 -0.25 11.89
CA GLU A 137 -18.54 -0.26 11.13
C GLU A 137 -18.73 -1.52 10.27
N LEU A 138 -17.67 -2.29 10.00
CA LEU A 138 -17.68 -3.49 9.16
C LEU A 138 -17.13 -4.69 9.93
N PRO A 139 -17.52 -5.93 9.56
CA PRO A 139 -17.09 -7.15 10.25
C PRO A 139 -15.64 -7.52 9.88
N LEU A 140 -14.70 -6.63 10.19
CA LEU A 140 -13.27 -6.78 9.93
C LEU A 140 -12.52 -7.00 11.25
N ASP A 141 -11.50 -7.86 11.21
CA ASP A 141 -10.66 -8.16 12.36
C ASP A 141 -9.40 -7.29 12.34
N ARG A 142 -9.33 -6.30 13.23
CA ARG A 142 -8.20 -5.38 13.32
C ARG A 142 -6.89 -6.06 13.72
N GLN A 143 -6.94 -7.21 14.36
CA GLN A 143 -5.75 -7.94 14.79
C GLN A 143 -5.18 -8.84 13.67
N ARG A 144 -5.94 -9.07 12.61
CA ARG A 144 -5.54 -9.88 11.47
C ARG A 144 -5.54 -9.06 10.18
N LEU A 145 -4.56 -8.15 10.07
CA LEU A 145 -4.35 -7.31 8.91
C LEU A 145 -3.08 -7.71 8.15
N GLY A 146 -3.19 -7.82 6.83
CA GLY A 146 -2.05 -7.85 5.92
C GLY A 146 -1.93 -6.51 5.19
N LEU A 147 -0.75 -6.21 4.66
CA LEU A 147 -0.51 -4.99 3.89
C LEU A 147 0.25 -5.33 2.60
N SER A 148 -0.27 -4.86 1.48
CA SER A 148 0.33 -5.04 0.16
C SER A 148 0.20 -3.77 -0.67
N GLY A 149 0.91 -3.70 -1.79
CA GLY A 149 0.75 -2.58 -2.70
C GLY A 149 1.55 -2.73 -3.99
N HIS A 150 1.28 -1.84 -4.94
CA HIS A 150 1.93 -1.78 -6.23
C HIS A 150 2.72 -0.47 -6.39
N SER A 151 3.94 -0.54 -6.92
CA SER A 151 4.75 0.62 -7.26
C SER A 151 5.00 1.56 -6.07
N MET A 152 4.54 2.80 -6.10
CA MET A 152 4.50 3.72 -4.95
C MET A 152 3.78 3.09 -3.74
N GLY A 153 2.70 2.34 -3.97
CA GLY A 153 1.99 1.62 -2.91
C GLY A 153 2.80 0.46 -2.35
N GLY A 154 3.60 -0.21 -3.19
CA GLY A 154 4.55 -1.22 -2.75
C GLY A 154 5.64 -0.64 -1.84
N HIS A 155 6.15 0.56 -2.16
CA HIS A 155 6.98 1.36 -1.27
C HIS A 155 6.28 1.59 0.08
N GLY A 156 5.04 2.10 0.05
CA GLY A 156 4.27 2.33 1.26
C GLY A 156 4.09 1.08 2.10
N ALA A 157 3.81 -0.08 1.47
CA ALA A 157 3.65 -1.35 2.17
C ALA A 157 4.95 -1.81 2.86
N LEU A 158 6.09 -1.68 2.18
CA LEU A 158 7.39 -2.03 2.75
C LEU A 158 7.75 -1.13 3.95
N VAL A 159 7.59 0.19 3.80
CA VAL A 159 7.93 1.16 4.85
C VAL A 159 7.02 1.00 6.07
N LEU A 160 5.70 0.97 5.87
CA LEU A 160 4.74 0.77 6.96
C LEU A 160 4.98 -0.57 7.67
N GLY A 161 5.21 -1.63 6.91
CA GLY A 161 5.44 -2.96 7.45
C GLY A 161 6.72 -3.08 8.26
N LEU A 162 7.82 -2.48 7.83
CA LEU A 162 9.09 -2.48 8.55
C LEU A 162 9.04 -1.61 9.81
N ARG A 163 8.37 -0.45 9.75
CA ARG A 163 8.27 0.47 10.89
C ARG A 163 7.28 -0.01 11.97
N HIS A 164 6.25 -0.75 11.57
CA HIS A 164 5.15 -1.17 12.45
C HIS A 164 4.90 -2.68 12.33
N PRO A 165 5.88 -3.53 12.70
CA PRO A 165 5.79 -4.99 12.52
C PRO A 165 4.62 -5.62 13.29
N ASP A 166 4.18 -5.03 14.39
CA ASP A 166 3.09 -5.53 15.22
C ASP A 166 1.69 -5.14 14.71
N CYS A 167 1.60 -4.28 13.67
CA CYS A 167 0.33 -3.83 13.12
C CYS A 167 -0.15 -4.68 11.92
N PHE A 168 0.75 -5.40 11.28
CA PHE A 168 0.47 -6.19 10.09
C PHE A 168 1.13 -7.56 10.18
N GLU A 169 0.33 -8.62 10.08
CA GLU A 169 0.79 -10.02 10.15
C GLU A 169 1.69 -10.43 8.96
N SER A 170 1.54 -9.75 7.83
CA SER A 170 2.29 -10.06 6.61
C SER A 170 2.39 -8.87 5.67
N ILE A 171 3.49 -8.82 4.93
CA ILE A 171 3.78 -7.76 3.95
C ILE A 171 4.12 -8.36 2.60
N SER A 172 3.57 -7.76 1.55
CA SER A 172 3.99 -8.06 0.19
C SER A 172 3.99 -6.80 -0.70
N ALA A 173 4.70 -6.83 -1.82
CA ALA A 173 4.75 -5.72 -2.74
C ALA A 173 4.92 -6.19 -4.20
N VAL A 174 4.17 -5.58 -5.11
CA VAL A 174 4.29 -5.79 -6.56
C VAL A 174 4.99 -4.59 -7.17
N ALA A 175 6.10 -4.81 -7.87
CA ALA A 175 6.89 -3.79 -8.53
C ALA A 175 7.16 -2.53 -7.66
N PRO A 176 7.58 -2.67 -6.37
CA PRO A 176 7.72 -1.56 -5.46
C PRO A 176 8.85 -0.60 -5.85
N ILE A 177 8.70 0.69 -5.50
CA ILE A 177 9.83 1.61 -5.40
C ILE A 177 10.61 1.23 -4.13
N CYS A 178 11.71 0.48 -4.28
CA CYS A 178 12.42 -0.12 -3.15
C CYS A 178 13.30 0.88 -2.39
N HIS A 179 13.89 1.84 -3.11
CA HIS A 179 14.86 2.79 -2.58
C HIS A 179 14.52 4.23 -3.00
N PRO A 180 13.44 4.80 -2.47
CA PRO A 180 12.92 6.10 -2.94
C PRO A 180 13.91 7.25 -2.74
N SER A 181 14.73 7.25 -1.69
CA SER A 181 15.75 8.30 -1.48
C SER A 181 16.83 8.31 -2.57
N GLN A 182 16.95 7.26 -3.36
CA GLN A 182 17.94 7.08 -4.42
C GLN A 182 17.33 6.98 -5.83
N CYS A 183 16.03 7.29 -5.99
CA CYS A 183 15.40 7.30 -7.30
C CYS A 183 14.72 8.66 -7.58
N PRO A 184 14.57 9.07 -8.86
CA PRO A 184 14.05 10.39 -9.22
C PRO A 184 12.67 10.71 -8.64
N TRP A 185 11.72 9.78 -8.68
CA TRP A 185 10.38 9.99 -8.14
C TRP A 185 10.39 10.21 -6.62
N GLY A 186 11.13 9.39 -5.91
CA GLY A 186 11.23 9.51 -4.45
C GLY A 186 11.98 10.77 -4.03
N GLN A 187 13.10 11.11 -4.68
CA GLN A 187 13.85 12.34 -4.40
C GLN A 187 13.01 13.59 -4.62
N LYS A 188 12.19 13.63 -5.68
CA LYS A 188 11.25 14.71 -5.94
C LYS A 188 10.21 14.79 -4.82
N ALA A 189 9.54 13.68 -4.51
CA ALA A 189 8.49 13.66 -3.50
C ALA A 189 9.03 14.02 -2.11
N PHE A 190 10.14 13.42 -1.70
CA PHE A 190 10.75 13.68 -0.39
C PHE A 190 11.31 15.11 -0.30
N GLY A 191 11.81 15.65 -1.41
CA GLY A 191 12.25 17.05 -1.48
C GLY A 191 11.13 18.02 -1.15
N TYR A 192 9.93 17.80 -1.67
CA TYR A 192 8.76 18.60 -1.36
C TYR A 192 8.18 18.30 0.03
N PHE A 193 8.03 17.02 0.40
CA PHE A 193 7.40 16.64 1.65
C PHE A 193 8.25 16.90 2.90
N PHE A 194 9.60 16.86 2.78
CA PHE A 194 10.52 16.92 3.92
C PHE A 194 11.62 17.98 3.78
N GLY A 195 11.76 18.59 2.59
CA GLY A 195 12.85 19.52 2.29
C GLY A 195 14.12 18.84 1.78
N THR A 196 15.10 19.67 1.38
CA THR A 196 16.32 19.22 0.67
C THR A 196 17.61 19.52 1.43
N THR A 197 17.55 20.11 2.65
CA THR A 197 18.76 20.31 3.46
C THR A 197 19.38 18.97 3.88
N PRO A 198 20.66 18.91 4.25
CA PRO A 198 21.27 17.67 4.73
C PRO A 198 20.51 17.03 5.91
N GLU A 199 20.00 17.83 6.83
CA GLU A 199 19.21 17.37 7.97
C GLU A 199 17.84 16.83 7.53
N ALA A 200 17.23 17.43 6.51
CA ALA A 200 16.01 16.94 5.90
C ALA A 200 16.23 15.59 5.19
N GLN A 201 17.30 15.48 4.39
CA GLN A 201 17.67 14.24 3.71
C GLN A 201 17.99 13.11 4.69
N ALA A 202 18.56 13.41 5.85
CA ALA A 202 18.74 12.42 6.91
C ALA A 202 17.39 11.84 7.40
N ARG A 203 16.30 12.63 7.41
CA ARG A 203 14.95 12.15 7.75
C ARG A 203 14.30 11.30 6.66
N TRP A 204 14.74 11.41 5.39
CA TRP A 204 14.22 10.56 4.30
C TRP A 204 14.41 9.08 4.58
N ARG A 205 15.47 8.72 5.35
CA ARG A 205 15.75 7.33 5.76
C ARG A 205 14.56 6.66 6.46
N HIS A 206 13.78 7.42 7.21
CA HIS A 206 12.57 6.92 7.90
C HIS A 206 11.44 6.49 6.94
N TRP A 207 11.54 6.90 5.68
CA TRP A 207 10.56 6.66 4.62
C TRP A 207 11.13 5.80 3.48
N ASP A 208 12.21 5.09 3.73
CA ASP A 208 12.93 4.32 2.71
C ASP A 208 13.18 2.91 3.22
N ALA A 209 12.65 1.89 2.53
CA ALA A 209 12.73 0.50 2.99
C ALA A 209 14.16 -0.02 3.05
N VAL A 210 15.03 0.36 2.11
CA VAL A 210 16.47 0.00 2.12
C VAL A 210 17.14 0.62 3.32
N ALA A 211 16.96 1.93 3.53
CA ALA A 211 17.54 2.65 4.65
C ALA A 211 17.03 2.14 6.01
N LEU A 212 15.74 1.77 6.10
CA LEU A 212 15.19 1.17 7.33
C LEU A 212 15.88 -0.16 7.66
N LEU A 213 16.11 -1.03 6.67
CA LEU A 213 16.85 -2.28 6.88
C LEU A 213 18.29 -2.00 7.36
N GLU A 214 18.98 -1.04 6.74
CA GLU A 214 20.32 -0.59 7.16
C GLU A 214 20.33 -0.04 8.59
N ASP A 215 19.25 0.63 9.01
CA ASP A 215 19.07 1.19 10.36
C ASP A 215 18.60 0.13 11.40
N GLY A 216 18.49 -1.15 10.97
CA GLY A 216 18.20 -2.28 11.86
C GLY A 216 16.70 -2.60 12.03
N TYR A 217 15.81 -1.95 11.28
CA TYR A 217 14.40 -2.37 11.22
C TYR A 217 14.29 -3.70 10.49
N HIS A 218 13.59 -4.66 11.05
CA HIS A 218 13.37 -5.96 10.40
C HIS A 218 12.10 -6.63 10.92
N ARG A 219 11.62 -7.61 10.15
CA ARG A 219 10.50 -8.48 10.48
C ARG A 219 10.97 -9.93 10.58
N LYS A 220 10.31 -10.73 11.40
CA LYS A 220 10.58 -12.18 11.48
C LYS A 220 9.98 -12.93 10.28
N ASP A 221 8.85 -12.44 9.77
CA ASP A 221 8.16 -13.00 8.61
C ASP A 221 8.85 -12.59 7.30
N GLN A 222 8.61 -13.40 6.27
CA GLN A 222 9.18 -13.18 4.95
C GLN A 222 8.43 -12.07 4.20
N LEU A 223 9.15 -11.09 3.68
CA LEU A 223 8.63 -10.15 2.70
C LEU A 223 8.49 -10.86 1.34
N LEU A 224 7.36 -10.68 0.66
CA LEU A 224 7.13 -11.18 -0.70
C LEU A 224 7.17 -10.01 -1.69
N VAL A 225 8.04 -10.08 -2.70
CA VAL A 225 8.20 -9.03 -3.72
C VAL A 225 8.26 -9.66 -5.11
N ASP A 226 7.38 -9.22 -6.00
CA ASP A 226 7.35 -9.64 -7.40
C ASP A 226 7.53 -8.43 -8.33
N LEU A 227 8.40 -8.57 -9.35
CA LEU A 227 8.68 -7.54 -10.37
C LEU A 227 8.69 -8.18 -11.76
N GLY A 228 8.55 -7.35 -12.80
CA GLY A 228 8.69 -7.76 -14.20
C GLY A 228 10.06 -7.41 -14.77
N SER A 229 10.65 -8.29 -15.60
CA SER A 229 11.96 -8.01 -16.25
C SER A 229 11.87 -6.99 -17.37
N ALA A 230 10.69 -6.83 -17.98
CA ALA A 230 10.40 -5.82 -19.02
C ALA A 230 9.82 -4.51 -18.46
N ASP A 231 9.83 -4.33 -17.14
CA ASP A 231 9.36 -3.11 -16.48
C ASP A 231 10.29 -1.93 -16.84
N PRO A 232 9.78 -0.87 -17.51
CA PRO A 232 10.62 0.26 -17.93
C PRO A 232 11.17 1.07 -16.75
N PHE A 233 10.62 0.90 -15.57
CA PHE A 233 11.01 1.60 -14.34
C PHE A 233 12.01 0.80 -13.50
N LEU A 234 12.23 -0.48 -13.83
CA LEU A 234 12.96 -1.45 -13.01
C LEU A 234 14.29 -0.91 -12.46
N GLN A 235 15.13 -0.36 -13.33
CA GLN A 235 16.47 0.09 -12.96
C GLN A 235 16.49 1.49 -12.35
N LYS A 236 15.73 2.42 -12.92
CA LYS A 236 15.83 3.84 -12.57
C LYS A 236 14.99 4.21 -11.35
N GLN A 237 13.81 3.60 -11.21
CA GLN A 237 12.82 3.97 -10.19
C GLN A 237 12.63 2.89 -9.13
N LEU A 238 12.55 1.60 -9.52
CA LEU A 238 12.20 0.54 -8.58
C LEU A 238 13.39 0.03 -7.77
N ARG A 239 14.56 -0.13 -8.37
CA ARG A 239 15.84 -0.48 -7.72
C ARG A 239 15.76 -1.75 -6.83
N PRO A 240 15.27 -2.89 -7.34
CA PRO A 240 15.05 -4.09 -6.52
C PRO A 240 16.34 -4.70 -5.96
N GLU A 241 17.48 -4.50 -6.64
CA GLU A 241 18.78 -5.04 -6.19
C GLU A 241 19.28 -4.35 -4.92
N ASP A 242 18.92 -3.07 -4.69
CA ASP A 242 19.24 -2.38 -3.45
C ASP A 242 18.49 -3.04 -2.28
N LEU A 243 17.20 -3.33 -2.45
CA LEU A 243 16.41 -4.04 -1.44
C LEU A 243 16.94 -5.46 -1.18
N ARG A 244 17.29 -6.20 -2.26
CA ARG A 244 17.86 -7.54 -2.15
C ARG A 244 19.15 -7.52 -1.34
N SER A 245 20.03 -6.58 -1.65
CA SER A 245 21.31 -6.43 -0.97
C SER A 245 21.15 -6.05 0.50
N ALA A 246 20.29 -5.08 0.80
CA ALA A 246 20.01 -4.65 2.16
C ALA A 246 19.37 -5.80 2.98
N ALA A 247 18.40 -6.50 2.43
CA ALA A 247 17.75 -7.63 3.09
C ALA A 247 18.76 -8.76 3.42
N ALA A 248 19.66 -9.09 2.49
CA ALA A 248 20.70 -10.09 2.70
C ALA A 248 21.68 -9.66 3.81
N ASN A 249 22.15 -8.42 3.77
CA ASN A 249 23.13 -7.89 4.72
C ASN A 249 22.56 -7.76 6.14
N HIS A 250 21.27 -7.52 6.27
CA HIS A 250 20.60 -7.31 7.56
C HIS A 250 19.66 -8.46 7.96
N HIS A 251 19.80 -9.63 7.31
CA HIS A 251 19.09 -10.86 7.66
C HIS A 251 17.56 -10.76 7.63
N GLN A 252 17.00 -9.87 6.78
CA GLN A 252 15.56 -9.81 6.53
C GLN A 252 15.15 -10.94 5.60
N PRO A 253 14.25 -11.87 6.00
CA PRO A 253 13.72 -12.87 5.08
C PRO A 253 13.00 -12.19 3.90
N LEU A 254 13.43 -12.48 2.68
CA LEU A 254 12.91 -11.87 1.46
C LEU A 254 12.75 -12.92 0.35
N ALA A 255 11.54 -13.07 -0.18
CA ALA A 255 11.28 -13.74 -1.44
C ALA A 255 11.08 -12.69 -2.52
N LEU A 256 12.12 -12.37 -3.29
CA LEU A 256 12.08 -11.42 -4.39
C LEU A 256 12.25 -12.16 -5.71
N LEU A 257 11.22 -12.12 -6.57
CA LEU A 257 11.19 -12.74 -7.88
C LEU A 257 11.05 -11.70 -8.98
N ILE A 258 11.83 -11.89 -10.06
CA ILE A 258 11.71 -11.13 -11.30
C ILE A 258 11.11 -12.05 -12.36
N HIS A 259 9.92 -11.72 -12.84
CA HIS A 259 9.17 -12.49 -13.83
C HIS A 259 9.54 -12.07 -15.24
N GLU A 260 9.96 -13.02 -16.06
CA GLU A 260 10.44 -12.75 -17.40
C GLU A 260 9.35 -12.21 -18.31
N GLY A 261 9.64 -11.10 -19.01
CA GLY A 261 8.78 -10.48 -20.01
C GLY A 261 7.61 -9.66 -19.48
N TYR A 262 7.38 -9.63 -18.17
CA TYR A 262 6.32 -8.81 -17.57
C TYR A 262 6.76 -7.35 -17.41
N ASP A 263 5.80 -6.44 -17.59
CA ASP A 263 5.96 -4.99 -17.46
C ASP A 263 5.42 -4.44 -16.11
N HIS A 264 5.18 -3.12 -16.03
CA HIS A 264 4.67 -2.44 -14.82
C HIS A 264 3.15 -2.38 -14.73
N SER A 265 2.43 -2.98 -15.67
CA SER A 265 0.98 -2.80 -15.82
C SER A 265 0.16 -3.66 -14.85
N TYR A 266 -1.13 -3.37 -14.78
CA TYR A 266 -2.09 -4.22 -14.05
C TYR A 266 -2.27 -5.61 -14.67
N PHE A 267 -1.80 -5.87 -15.89
CA PHE A 267 -1.71 -7.24 -16.41
C PHE A 267 -0.72 -8.08 -15.61
N PHE A 268 0.40 -7.48 -15.22
CA PHE A 268 1.34 -8.13 -14.31
C PHE A 268 0.74 -8.31 -12.91
N VAL A 269 0.14 -7.26 -12.34
CA VAL A 269 -0.53 -7.35 -11.03
C VAL A 269 -1.55 -8.50 -11.03
N ALA A 270 -2.42 -8.56 -12.04
CA ALA A 270 -3.44 -9.63 -12.16
C ALA A 270 -2.84 -11.02 -12.30
N SER A 271 -1.62 -11.14 -12.86
CA SER A 271 -0.95 -12.44 -13.05
C SER A 271 -0.33 -12.98 -11.77
N VAL A 272 0.01 -12.12 -10.80
CA VAL A 272 0.69 -12.51 -9.55
C VAL A 272 -0.18 -12.36 -8.31
N ILE A 273 -1.36 -11.72 -8.41
CA ILE A 273 -2.16 -11.35 -7.24
C ILE A 273 -2.60 -12.55 -6.40
N ASP A 274 -2.96 -13.67 -7.00
CA ASP A 274 -3.36 -14.87 -6.26
C ASP A 274 -2.23 -15.38 -5.36
N ARG A 275 -0.98 -15.33 -5.82
CA ARG A 275 0.21 -15.67 -5.03
C ARG A 275 0.36 -14.75 -3.82
N HIS A 276 0.10 -13.45 -3.99
CA HIS A 276 0.13 -12.48 -2.90
C HIS A 276 -1.01 -12.74 -1.90
N LEU A 277 -2.22 -13.00 -2.39
CA LEU A 277 -3.36 -13.35 -1.53
C LEU A 277 -3.11 -14.64 -0.74
N ASP A 278 -2.47 -15.65 -1.35
CA ASP A 278 -2.09 -16.90 -0.66
C ASP A 278 -1.01 -16.67 0.41
N HIS A 279 -0.03 -15.79 0.14
CA HIS A 279 0.96 -15.39 1.12
C HIS A 279 0.29 -14.79 2.36
N HIS A 280 -0.60 -13.81 2.16
CA HIS A 280 -1.37 -13.22 3.24
C HIS A 280 -2.33 -14.22 3.90
N GLY A 281 -2.97 -15.07 3.10
CA GLY A 281 -3.88 -16.11 3.60
C GLY A 281 -3.22 -17.08 4.58
N ARG A 282 -1.97 -17.47 4.34
CA ARG A 282 -1.19 -18.31 5.27
C ARG A 282 -0.91 -17.56 6.58
N ALA A 283 -0.38 -16.35 6.50
CA ALA A 283 -0.05 -15.56 7.68
C ALA A 283 -1.27 -15.23 8.55
N LEU A 284 -2.43 -15.01 7.89
CA LEU A 284 -3.68 -14.68 8.56
C LEU A 284 -4.50 -15.91 9.02
N GLY A 285 -3.94 -17.13 8.87
CA GLY A 285 -4.59 -18.37 9.30
C GLY A 285 -5.80 -18.79 8.46
N LEU A 286 -5.83 -18.41 7.18
CA LEU A 286 -6.89 -18.77 6.22
C LEU A 286 -6.51 -19.94 5.32
N LEU A 287 -5.23 -20.25 5.24
CA LEU A 287 -4.66 -21.43 4.56
C LEU A 287 -3.78 -22.18 5.55
N GLY A 288 -3.84 -23.51 5.45
CA GLY A 288 -2.95 -24.41 6.18
C GLY A 288 -1.55 -24.50 5.56
#